data_dd713bfc42921738378ef6a0fdae73c6
#
_entry.id   dd713bfc42921738378ef6a0fdae73c6
#
_cell.length_a   1.000
_cell.length_b   1.000
_cell.length_c   1.000
_cell.angle_alpha   90.00
_cell.angle_beta   90.00
_cell.angle_gamma   90.00
#
_symmetry.space_group_name_H-M   'P 1'
#
loop_
_entity.id
_entity.type
_entity.pdbx_description
1 polymer ?
#
loop_
_entity_poly.entity_id
_entity_poly.type
_entity_poly.pdbx_seq_one_letter_code
_entity_poly.pdbx_strand_id
1 'polypeptide(L)'
;MSVLKRRSNNIKDGQYVIAFSDSRALIDISKDCGMTWTRRQPSDLPNVNEYFFSNDRTRIAMSGDGRHIYCSCYMANVGLLRSTDFLETAEPFKPDNCYSVYSIACNGRGNLVAVVCQNSNNKYDLMLSGDYGKTWRVSNGLKDNTVPLMGVEMSHSGRYVVAYASNSPYYTTHELFISSDYGETFSSEIFRGPITKIAISGDGKYMLCCCNRESSSKLYYAYYSGDYGKTWTKITDSSFSARTLAISYDGKYMVIEGGVLLFRCTYIR
;
A
#
# COMPACT_ATOMS: atom_id res chain seq x y z
N MET A 1 18.44 -15.23 8.11
CA MET A 1 17.37 -15.56 7.17
C MET A 1 16.54 -14.28 6.98
N SER A 2 16.79 -13.53 5.90
CA SER A 2 16.11 -12.26 5.65
C SER A 2 14.67 -12.53 5.21
N VAL A 3 13.73 -11.93 5.92
CA VAL A 3 12.30 -12.06 5.61
C VAL A 3 12.02 -11.26 4.33
N LEU A 4 11.72 -11.97 3.25
CA LEU A 4 11.22 -11.39 2.01
C LEU A 4 9.82 -10.80 2.28
N LYS A 5 9.71 -9.48 2.39
CA LYS A 5 8.41 -8.80 2.37
C LYS A 5 7.88 -8.83 0.94
N ARG A 6 6.99 -9.76 0.65
CA ARG A 6 6.27 -9.80 -0.63
C ARG A 6 5.16 -8.75 -0.60
N ARG A 7 5.16 -7.85 -1.56
CA ARG A 7 4.04 -6.96 -1.85
C ARG A 7 3.75 -7.02 -3.34
N SER A 8 2.58 -7.52 -3.68
CA SER A 8 2.02 -7.38 -5.02
C SER A 8 0.56 -6.98 -4.85
N ASN A 9 0.27 -5.72 -5.11
CA ASN A 9 -1.09 -5.23 -5.17
C ASN A 9 -1.55 -5.26 -6.63
N ASN A 10 -2.80 -5.69 -6.86
CA ASN A 10 -3.48 -5.60 -8.16
C ASN A 10 -3.05 -6.55 -9.29
N ILE A 11 -2.37 -7.64 -9.00
CA ILE A 11 -2.01 -8.65 -10.02
C ILE A 11 -3.17 -9.62 -10.18
N LYS A 12 -3.76 -9.66 -11.37
CA LYS A 12 -4.94 -10.47 -11.68
C LYS A 12 -4.66 -11.97 -11.65
N ASP A 13 -3.51 -12.40 -12.13
CA ASP A 13 -3.13 -13.81 -12.31
C ASP A 13 -1.88 -14.23 -11.53
N GLY A 14 -1.23 -13.29 -10.84
CA GLY A 14 0.00 -13.55 -10.08
C GLY A 14 1.25 -13.79 -10.94
N GLN A 15 1.18 -13.54 -12.26
CA GLN A 15 2.30 -13.74 -13.18
C GLN A 15 3.52 -12.91 -12.77
N TYR A 16 3.30 -11.66 -12.38
CA TYR A 16 4.36 -10.74 -12.00
C TYR A 16 4.45 -10.63 -10.48
N VAL A 17 5.63 -10.82 -9.93
CA VAL A 17 5.88 -10.73 -8.49
C VAL A 17 7.12 -9.90 -8.24
N ILE A 18 7.01 -8.97 -7.28
CA ILE A 18 8.15 -8.22 -6.77
C ILE A 18 8.40 -8.60 -5.32
N ALA A 19 9.65 -8.87 -5.00
CA ALA A 19 10.12 -9.08 -3.66
C ALA A 19 11.23 -8.08 -3.35
N PHE A 20 11.23 -7.55 -2.13
CA PHE A 20 12.18 -6.57 -1.66
C PHE A 20 12.92 -7.08 -0.43
N SER A 21 14.25 -6.89 -0.39
CA SER A 21 15.09 -7.24 0.76
C SER A 21 15.51 -5.98 1.52
N ASP A 22 15.05 -5.86 2.77
CA ASP A 22 15.33 -4.70 3.64
C ASP A 22 16.83 -4.52 3.95
N SER A 23 17.61 -5.61 3.96
CA SER A 23 18.99 -5.58 4.46
C SER A 23 20.07 -5.31 3.41
N ARG A 24 19.74 -5.40 2.12
CA ARG A 24 20.70 -5.30 1.02
C ARG A 24 20.25 -4.40 -0.12
N ALA A 25 19.16 -3.68 0.02
CA ALA A 25 18.60 -2.82 -1.04
C ALA A 25 18.36 -3.56 -2.37
N LEU A 26 17.98 -4.84 -2.30
CA LEU A 26 17.79 -5.68 -3.49
C LEU A 26 16.32 -5.79 -3.83
N ILE A 27 16.02 -5.75 -5.12
CA ILE A 27 14.70 -6.05 -5.67
C ILE A 27 14.80 -7.31 -6.52
N ASP A 28 14.00 -8.31 -6.20
CA ASP A 28 13.85 -9.51 -7.00
C ASP A 28 12.50 -9.44 -7.74
N ILE A 29 12.53 -9.64 -9.06
CA ILE A 29 11.37 -9.57 -9.95
C ILE A 29 11.18 -10.94 -10.58
N SER A 30 9.97 -11.45 -10.53
CA SER A 30 9.53 -12.62 -11.27
C SER A 30 8.50 -12.24 -12.31
N LYS A 31 8.58 -12.85 -13.49
CA LYS A 31 7.64 -12.70 -14.61
C LYS A 31 6.88 -13.99 -14.90
N ASP A 32 7.02 -15.00 -14.05
CA ASP A 32 6.54 -16.37 -14.24
C ASP A 32 5.97 -16.99 -12.94
N CYS A 33 5.14 -16.23 -12.22
CA CYS A 33 4.48 -16.66 -10.98
C CYS A 33 5.45 -17.02 -9.84
N GLY A 34 6.66 -16.47 -9.85
CA GLY A 34 7.67 -16.73 -8.82
C GLY A 34 8.54 -17.94 -9.06
N MET A 35 8.50 -18.54 -10.26
CA MET A 35 9.34 -19.69 -10.59
C MET A 35 10.79 -19.29 -10.84
N THR A 36 11.01 -18.22 -11.59
CA THR A 36 12.34 -17.64 -11.79
C THR A 36 12.38 -16.18 -11.31
N TRP A 37 13.57 -15.73 -10.95
CA TRP A 37 13.75 -14.40 -10.37
C TRP A 37 14.94 -13.69 -11.00
N THR A 38 14.72 -12.45 -11.40
CA THR A 38 15.78 -11.51 -11.80
C THR A 38 16.02 -10.53 -10.67
N ARG A 39 17.28 -10.46 -10.24
CA ARG A 39 17.70 -9.52 -9.19
C ARG A 39 18.12 -8.21 -9.79
N ARG A 40 17.71 -7.12 -9.14
CA ARG A 40 18.14 -5.75 -9.40
C ARG A 40 18.66 -5.11 -8.12
N GLN A 41 19.68 -4.30 -8.26
CA GLN A 41 20.22 -3.46 -7.21
C GLN A 41 20.31 -2.00 -7.71
N PRO A 42 20.43 -1.00 -6.83
CA PRO A 42 20.46 0.40 -7.26
C PRO A 42 21.51 0.71 -8.32
N SER A 43 22.69 0.09 -8.21
CA SER A 43 23.77 0.26 -9.18
C SER A 43 23.47 -0.25 -10.60
N ASP A 44 22.47 -1.11 -10.75
CA ASP A 44 22.02 -1.62 -12.05
C ASP A 44 21.10 -0.62 -12.77
N LEU A 45 20.63 0.40 -12.05
CA LEU A 45 19.66 1.39 -12.53
C LEU A 45 20.35 2.74 -12.75
N PRO A 46 20.39 3.27 -13.97
CA PRO A 46 20.98 4.57 -14.24
C PRO A 46 20.30 5.67 -13.42
N ASN A 47 21.08 6.59 -12.88
CA ASN A 47 20.63 7.74 -12.08
C ASN A 47 19.92 7.39 -10.75
N VAL A 48 20.03 6.17 -10.26
CA VAL A 48 19.49 5.74 -8.97
C VAL A 48 20.62 5.72 -7.94
N ASN A 49 20.44 6.45 -6.84
CA ASN A 49 21.37 6.47 -5.73
C ASN A 49 21.34 5.13 -4.99
N GLU A 50 22.49 4.59 -4.61
CA GLU A 50 22.64 3.32 -3.86
C GLU A 50 21.84 3.28 -2.55
N TYR A 51 21.59 4.43 -1.93
CA TYR A 51 20.81 4.56 -0.70
C TYR A 51 19.29 4.50 -0.93
N PHE A 52 18.82 4.45 -2.18
CA PHE A 52 17.38 4.52 -2.48
C PHE A 52 16.60 3.38 -1.84
N PHE A 53 17.17 2.19 -1.79
CA PHE A 53 16.52 0.98 -1.25
C PHE A 53 17.05 0.57 0.14
N SER A 54 17.84 1.39 0.79
CA SER A 54 18.57 1.03 2.03
C SER A 54 17.73 1.04 3.31
N ASN A 55 16.40 1.22 3.22
CA ASN A 55 15.57 1.47 4.38
C ASN A 55 14.38 0.49 4.46
N ASP A 56 14.02 0.07 5.67
CA ASP A 56 12.87 -0.79 5.97
C ASP A 56 11.50 -0.15 5.64
N ARG A 57 11.49 1.14 5.32
CA ARG A 57 10.30 1.92 4.95
C ARG A 57 10.06 2.06 3.46
N THR A 58 10.85 1.42 2.62
CA THR A 58 10.60 1.38 1.17
C THR A 58 9.23 0.77 0.88
N ARG A 59 8.46 1.43 0.03
CA ARG A 59 7.14 0.99 -0.43
C ARG A 59 7.19 0.79 -1.93
N ILE A 60 6.50 -0.23 -2.40
CA ILE A 60 6.43 -0.57 -3.82
C ILE A 60 4.98 -0.75 -4.22
N ALA A 61 4.62 -0.18 -5.37
CA ALA A 61 3.38 -0.45 -6.08
C ALA A 61 3.71 -0.89 -7.50
N MET A 62 2.92 -1.83 -8.04
CA MET A 62 3.12 -2.38 -9.37
C MET A 62 1.79 -2.50 -10.09
N SER A 63 1.77 -2.17 -11.38
CA SER A 63 0.62 -2.39 -12.26
C SER A 63 0.32 -3.88 -12.47
N GLY A 64 -0.90 -4.21 -12.92
CA GLY A 64 -1.32 -5.59 -13.12
C GLY A 64 -0.53 -6.33 -14.19
N ASP A 65 0.02 -5.62 -15.18
CA ASP A 65 0.90 -6.16 -16.23
C ASP A 65 2.39 -6.18 -15.80
N GLY A 66 2.70 -5.71 -14.60
CA GLY A 66 4.05 -5.68 -14.04
C GLY A 66 4.97 -4.60 -14.61
N ARG A 67 4.58 -3.90 -15.68
CA ARG A 67 5.45 -2.95 -16.38
C ARG A 67 5.73 -1.70 -15.56
N HIS A 68 4.67 -1.12 -15.00
CA HIS A 68 4.77 0.10 -14.21
C HIS A 68 5.07 -0.24 -12.76
N ILE A 69 6.20 0.20 -12.29
CA ILE A 69 6.67 -0.04 -10.93
C ILE A 69 7.01 1.31 -10.30
N TYR A 70 6.48 1.53 -9.11
CA TYR A 70 6.70 2.74 -8.32
C TYR A 70 7.31 2.34 -7.00
N CYS A 71 8.46 2.92 -6.69
CA CYS A 71 9.16 2.68 -5.43
C CYS A 71 9.31 3.99 -4.67
N SER A 72 9.06 3.97 -3.37
CA SER A 72 9.34 5.10 -2.50
C SER A 72 10.52 4.80 -1.59
N CYS A 73 11.32 5.83 -1.32
CA CYS A 73 12.30 5.82 -0.27
C CYS A 73 11.87 6.79 0.84
N TYR A 74 12.05 6.40 2.09
CA TYR A 74 11.71 7.25 3.23
C TYR A 74 12.71 8.40 3.44
N MET A 75 13.86 8.38 2.79
CA MET A 75 14.86 9.43 2.99
C MET A 75 14.38 10.76 2.41
N ALA A 76 14.43 11.78 3.25
CA ALA A 76 14.13 13.15 2.86
C ALA A 76 14.95 13.52 1.59
N ASN A 77 14.28 14.09 0.60
CA ASN A 77 14.83 14.52 -0.68
C ASN A 77 15.17 13.43 -1.72
N VAL A 78 15.03 12.14 -1.45
CA VAL A 78 15.32 11.08 -2.45
C VAL A 78 14.14 10.82 -3.38
N GLY A 79 12.90 11.11 -2.94
CA GLY A 79 11.72 11.07 -3.81
C GLY A 79 11.19 9.66 -4.08
N LEU A 80 10.68 9.50 -5.28
CA LEU A 80 10.10 8.29 -5.81
C LEU A 80 10.89 7.83 -7.03
N LEU A 81 10.91 6.53 -7.28
CA LEU A 81 11.35 5.95 -8.55
C LEU A 81 10.14 5.47 -9.33
N ARG A 82 10.18 5.69 -10.64
CA ARG A 82 9.22 5.18 -11.60
C ARG A 82 9.95 4.36 -12.65
N SER A 83 9.41 3.20 -12.95
CA SER A 83 9.80 2.37 -14.09
C SER A 83 8.57 2.06 -14.93
N THR A 84 8.76 1.88 -16.25
CA THR A 84 7.73 1.50 -17.21
C THR A 84 8.08 0.23 -17.98
N ASP A 85 9.15 -0.46 -17.58
CA ASP A 85 9.78 -1.56 -18.30
C ASP A 85 10.29 -2.68 -17.36
N PHE A 86 9.56 -3.00 -16.29
CA PHE A 86 9.92 -4.05 -15.31
C PHE A 86 11.22 -3.78 -14.55
N LEU A 87 11.55 -2.52 -14.27
CA LEU A 87 12.82 -2.08 -13.66
C LEU A 87 14.06 -2.42 -14.50
N GLU A 88 13.93 -2.48 -15.82
CA GLU A 88 15.11 -2.44 -16.71
C GLU A 88 15.72 -1.03 -16.68
N THR A 89 14.86 -0.02 -16.63
CA THR A 89 15.22 1.37 -16.36
C THR A 89 14.33 1.96 -15.27
N ALA A 90 14.83 2.98 -14.58
CA ALA A 90 14.03 3.74 -13.63
C ALA A 90 14.47 5.20 -13.63
N GLU A 91 13.51 6.08 -13.41
CA GLU A 91 13.76 7.51 -13.29
C GLU A 91 13.27 8.03 -11.92
N PRO A 92 14.06 8.88 -11.26
CA PRO A 92 13.60 9.54 -10.05
C PRO A 92 12.55 10.60 -10.39
N PHE A 93 11.55 10.72 -9.55
CA PHE A 93 10.55 11.77 -9.63
C PHE A 93 10.09 12.17 -8.22
N LYS A 94 9.42 13.30 -8.12
CA LYS A 94 8.93 13.79 -6.83
C LYS A 94 7.71 14.69 -7.07
N PRO A 95 6.58 14.44 -6.39
CA PRO A 95 5.50 15.41 -6.36
C PRO A 95 5.96 16.72 -5.74
N ASP A 96 5.47 17.84 -6.24
CA ASP A 96 5.73 19.14 -5.64
C ASP A 96 5.28 19.17 -4.18
N ASN A 97 6.02 19.85 -3.33
CA ASN A 97 5.77 19.94 -1.90
C ASN A 97 5.77 18.61 -1.12
N CYS A 98 6.22 17.51 -1.71
CA CYS A 98 6.38 16.23 -1.03
C CYS A 98 7.77 16.17 -0.38
N TYR A 99 7.84 16.11 0.94
CA TYR A 99 9.09 16.00 1.68
C TYR A 99 9.49 14.55 1.94
N SER A 100 8.54 13.74 2.43
CA SER A 100 8.74 12.32 2.70
C SER A 100 7.54 11.50 2.25
N VAL A 101 7.77 10.31 1.70
CA VAL A 101 6.74 9.40 1.23
C VAL A 101 6.52 8.28 2.24
N TYR A 102 5.28 8.09 2.67
CA TYR A 102 4.88 7.07 3.65
C TYR A 102 4.24 5.84 3.02
N SER A 103 3.53 6.02 1.93
CA SER A 103 2.85 4.93 1.23
C SER A 103 2.64 5.28 -0.23
N ILE A 104 2.55 4.25 -1.07
CA ILE A 104 2.27 4.37 -2.50
C ILE A 104 1.39 3.22 -2.94
N ALA A 105 0.41 3.53 -3.79
CA ALA A 105 -0.45 2.57 -4.45
C ALA A 105 -0.66 2.97 -5.92
N CYS A 106 -0.92 2.02 -6.79
CA CYS A 106 -1.33 2.29 -8.16
C CYS A 106 -2.45 1.34 -8.59
N ASN A 107 -3.19 1.74 -9.63
CA ASN A 107 -4.20 0.89 -10.23
C ASN A 107 -3.57 -0.18 -11.15
N GLY A 108 -4.40 -1.10 -11.67
CA GLY A 108 -3.94 -2.20 -12.51
C GLY A 108 -3.30 -1.77 -13.84
N ARG A 109 -3.61 -0.59 -14.34
CA ARG A 109 -2.96 -0.01 -15.54
C ARG A 109 -1.69 0.77 -15.21
N GLY A 110 -1.46 1.10 -13.95
CA GLY A 110 -0.35 1.94 -13.51
C GLY A 110 -0.54 3.44 -13.74
N ASN A 111 -1.55 3.86 -14.50
CA ASN A 111 -1.74 5.27 -14.83
C ASN A 111 -2.28 6.11 -13.66
N LEU A 112 -3.06 5.50 -12.77
CA LEU A 112 -3.50 6.15 -11.53
C LEU A 112 -2.54 5.77 -10.41
N VAL A 113 -1.98 6.75 -9.77
CA VAL A 113 -1.03 6.58 -8.66
C VAL A 113 -1.46 7.45 -7.50
N ALA A 114 -1.45 6.88 -6.30
CA ALA A 114 -1.73 7.56 -5.06
C ALA A 114 -0.52 7.49 -4.13
N VAL A 115 -0.16 8.61 -3.51
CA VAL A 115 0.97 8.70 -2.59
C VAL A 115 0.53 9.42 -1.33
N VAL A 116 0.81 8.85 -0.18
CA VAL A 116 0.75 9.56 1.10
C VAL A 116 2.10 10.20 1.32
N CYS A 117 2.14 11.52 1.38
CA CYS A 117 3.37 12.25 1.61
C CYS A 117 3.23 13.30 2.73
N GLN A 118 4.32 13.50 3.44
CA GLN A 118 4.45 14.62 4.37
C GLN A 118 4.99 15.83 3.60
N ASN A 119 4.33 16.95 3.71
CA ASN A 119 4.78 18.21 3.10
C ASN A 119 5.74 18.99 4.01
N SER A 120 6.25 20.11 3.52
CA SER A 120 7.20 20.97 4.27
C SER A 120 6.62 21.56 5.56
N ASN A 121 5.30 21.59 5.71
CA ASN A 121 4.59 22.08 6.90
C ASN A 121 4.23 20.96 7.88
N ASN A 122 4.83 19.77 7.72
CA ASN A 122 4.54 18.57 8.49
C ASN A 122 3.09 18.06 8.39
N LYS A 123 2.33 18.50 7.39
CA LYS A 123 1.03 17.93 7.07
C LYS A 123 1.17 16.71 6.19
N TYR A 124 0.21 15.81 6.29
CA TYR A 124 0.16 14.57 5.51
C TYR A 124 -0.90 14.69 4.43
N ASP A 125 -0.46 14.76 3.19
CA ASP A 125 -1.34 14.91 2.04
C ASP A 125 -1.48 13.57 1.29
N LEU A 126 -2.67 13.30 0.79
CA LEU A 126 -2.89 12.28 -0.24
C LEU A 126 -2.73 12.95 -1.60
N MET A 127 -1.64 12.63 -2.29
CA MET A 127 -1.34 13.11 -3.63
C MET A 127 -1.83 12.08 -4.65
N LEU A 128 -2.48 12.55 -5.71
CA LEU A 128 -3.03 11.72 -6.77
C LEU A 128 -2.47 12.14 -8.12
N SER A 129 -2.13 11.15 -8.94
CA SER A 129 -1.73 11.31 -10.34
C SER A 129 -2.63 10.47 -11.24
N GLY A 130 -3.00 11.00 -12.39
CA GLY A 130 -3.79 10.32 -13.43
C GLY A 130 -2.98 9.95 -14.69
N ASP A 131 -1.69 10.25 -14.72
CA ASP A 131 -0.83 10.22 -15.88
C ASP A 131 0.53 9.53 -15.63
N TYR A 132 0.49 8.41 -14.90
CA TYR A 132 1.69 7.63 -14.57
C TYR A 132 2.68 8.37 -13.67
N GLY A 133 2.20 9.28 -12.81
CA GLY A 133 3.05 10.04 -11.89
C GLY A 133 3.79 11.22 -12.55
N LYS A 134 3.34 11.70 -13.72
CA LYS A 134 3.95 12.88 -14.37
C LYS A 134 3.47 14.17 -13.72
N THR A 135 2.17 14.29 -13.49
CA THR A 135 1.57 15.42 -12.78
C THR A 135 0.83 14.96 -11.52
N TRP A 136 0.76 15.84 -10.54
CA TRP A 136 0.22 15.54 -9.23
C TRP A 136 -0.72 16.62 -8.73
N ARG A 137 -1.75 16.20 -8.00
CA ARG A 137 -2.64 17.08 -7.25
C ARG A 137 -2.90 16.53 -5.86
N VAL A 138 -3.18 17.40 -4.91
CA VAL A 138 -3.70 16.99 -3.61
C VAL A 138 -5.14 16.50 -3.78
N SER A 139 -5.50 15.41 -3.11
CA SER A 139 -6.89 14.94 -3.09
C SER A 139 -7.78 15.99 -2.42
N ASN A 140 -8.84 16.43 -3.12
CA ASN A 140 -9.78 17.39 -2.60
C ASN A 140 -10.53 16.88 -1.35
N GLY A 141 -10.84 15.59 -1.32
CA GLY A 141 -11.58 14.95 -0.24
C GLY A 141 -10.81 14.86 1.09
N LEU A 142 -9.47 14.99 1.07
CA LEU A 142 -8.63 14.89 2.27
C LEU A 142 -7.69 16.08 2.47
N LYS A 143 -7.82 17.16 1.70
CA LYS A 143 -6.94 18.34 1.79
C LYS A 143 -6.97 19.05 3.15
N ASP A 144 -8.10 19.00 3.85
CA ASP A 144 -8.30 19.60 5.14
C ASP A 144 -8.18 18.60 6.30
N ASN A 145 -7.73 17.37 5.99
CA ASN A 145 -7.54 16.34 7.00
C ASN A 145 -6.44 16.74 7.99
N THR A 146 -6.75 16.65 9.27
CA THR A 146 -5.83 16.99 10.37
C THR A 146 -5.13 15.78 10.96
N VAL A 147 -5.59 14.56 10.60
CA VAL A 147 -5.04 13.31 11.14
C VAL A 147 -3.92 12.81 10.21
N PRO A 148 -2.75 12.44 10.73
CA PRO A 148 -1.65 11.95 9.90
C PRO A 148 -2.02 10.71 9.09
N LEU A 149 -2.01 10.81 7.78
CA LEU A 149 -2.17 9.67 6.88
C LEU A 149 -0.91 8.78 6.92
N MET A 150 -1.09 7.48 7.01
CA MET A 150 0.00 6.51 7.13
C MET A 150 0.06 5.52 5.98
N GLY A 151 -1.04 5.33 5.27
CA GLY A 151 -1.06 4.40 4.15
C GLY A 151 -2.18 4.64 3.18
N VAL A 152 -2.00 4.13 1.98
CA VAL A 152 -2.98 4.13 0.89
C VAL A 152 -2.93 2.80 0.16
N GLU A 153 -4.09 2.32 -0.25
CA GLU A 153 -4.30 1.17 -1.13
C GLU A 153 -5.32 1.54 -2.21
N MET A 154 -5.28 0.83 -3.34
CA MET A 154 -6.12 1.14 -4.49
C MET A 154 -6.62 -0.15 -5.15
N SER A 155 -7.88 -0.18 -5.59
CA SER A 155 -8.43 -1.26 -6.40
C SER A 155 -7.81 -1.30 -7.79
N HIS A 156 -7.98 -2.41 -8.52
CA HIS A 156 -7.42 -2.57 -9.87
C HIS A 156 -7.90 -1.53 -10.89
N SER A 157 -9.15 -1.11 -10.79
CA SER A 157 -9.68 -0.02 -11.63
C SER A 157 -9.16 1.36 -11.21
N GLY A 158 -8.70 1.49 -9.98
CA GLY A 158 -8.40 2.77 -9.33
C GLY A 158 -9.62 3.49 -8.76
N ARG A 159 -10.85 2.98 -9.04
CA ARG A 159 -12.09 3.62 -8.59
C ARG A 159 -12.15 3.70 -7.06
N TYR A 160 -11.79 2.60 -6.38
CA TYR A 160 -11.73 2.57 -4.92
C TYR A 160 -10.33 2.88 -4.45
N VAL A 161 -10.21 3.93 -3.65
CA VAL A 161 -8.99 4.36 -2.99
C VAL A 161 -9.25 4.35 -1.49
N VAL A 162 -8.38 3.68 -0.75
CA VAL A 162 -8.51 3.59 0.70
C VAL A 162 -7.26 4.16 1.34
N ALA A 163 -7.42 5.20 2.14
CA ALA A 163 -6.36 5.77 2.93
C ALA A 163 -6.65 5.57 4.42
N TYR A 164 -5.63 5.45 5.23
CA TYR A 164 -5.82 5.33 6.68
C TYR A 164 -4.90 6.27 7.44
N ALA A 165 -5.48 6.82 8.48
CA ALA A 165 -4.78 7.64 9.46
C ALA A 165 -4.53 6.81 10.70
N SER A 166 -3.32 6.79 11.17
CA SER A 166 -2.98 6.07 12.39
C SER A 166 -1.58 6.36 12.88
N ASN A 167 -1.35 5.96 14.10
CA ASN A 167 -0.06 5.59 14.66
C ASN A 167 0.65 6.54 15.56
N SER A 168 -0.05 7.38 16.24
CA SER A 168 0.56 7.87 17.45
C SER A 168 -0.25 7.39 18.65
N PRO A 169 0.36 6.94 19.74
CA PRO A 169 -0.34 6.72 21.00
C PRO A 169 -1.01 8.01 21.51
N TYR A 170 -0.72 9.15 20.85
CA TYR A 170 -1.27 10.46 21.16
C TYR A 170 -2.55 10.79 20.38
N TYR A 171 -2.91 10.01 19.33
CA TYR A 171 -4.16 10.22 18.59
C TYR A 171 -5.22 9.23 19.06
N THR A 172 -6.36 9.76 19.47
CA THR A 172 -7.52 8.98 19.94
C THR A 172 -8.40 8.46 18.81
N THR A 173 -8.20 8.99 17.60
CA THR A 173 -8.99 8.62 16.42
C THR A 173 -8.14 7.87 15.41
N HIS A 174 -8.65 6.72 14.97
CA HIS A 174 -8.03 5.86 13.97
C HIS A 174 -9.02 5.70 12.84
N GLU A 175 -8.83 6.51 11.79
CA GLU A 175 -9.78 6.67 10.72
C GLU A 175 -9.32 5.94 9.46
N LEU A 176 -10.27 5.28 8.84
CA LEU A 176 -10.17 4.71 7.51
C LEU A 176 -11.01 5.55 6.57
N PHE A 177 -10.39 6.10 5.55
CA PHE A 177 -11.03 6.91 4.52
C PHE A 177 -11.22 6.06 3.27
N ILE A 178 -12.45 6.01 2.75
CA ILE A 178 -12.81 5.17 1.59
C ILE A 178 -13.42 6.06 0.53
N SER A 179 -12.79 6.06 -0.64
CA SER A 179 -13.29 6.70 -1.85
C SER A 179 -13.84 5.65 -2.81
N SER A 180 -14.91 5.99 -3.51
CA SER A 180 -15.49 5.21 -4.62
C SER A 180 -15.47 5.96 -5.95
N ASP A 181 -14.74 7.06 -6.03
CA ASP A 181 -14.69 8.00 -7.15
C ASP A 181 -13.25 8.46 -7.46
N TYR A 182 -12.29 7.52 -7.42
CA TYR A 182 -10.89 7.78 -7.77
C TYR A 182 -10.16 8.75 -6.83
N GLY A 183 -10.62 8.86 -5.56
CA GLY A 183 -10.01 9.72 -4.55
C GLY A 183 -10.48 11.17 -4.57
N GLU A 184 -11.62 11.46 -5.22
CA GLU A 184 -12.21 12.81 -5.21
C GLU A 184 -12.92 13.11 -3.90
N THR A 185 -13.75 12.16 -3.44
CA THR A 185 -14.46 12.26 -2.16
C THR A 185 -14.21 11.04 -1.30
N PHE A 186 -14.36 11.18 0.01
CA PHE A 186 -14.15 10.10 0.97
C PHE A 186 -15.28 10.05 2.00
N SER A 187 -15.70 8.84 2.34
CA SER A 187 -16.36 8.52 3.59
C SER A 187 -15.32 8.07 4.62
N SER A 188 -15.62 8.22 5.90
CA SER A 188 -14.71 7.76 6.96
C SER A 188 -15.37 6.76 7.89
N GLU A 189 -14.56 5.80 8.37
CA GLU A 189 -14.90 4.81 9.38
C GLU A 189 -13.89 4.86 10.53
N ILE A 190 -14.38 4.78 11.76
CA ILE A 190 -13.56 4.87 12.98
C ILE A 190 -13.37 3.47 13.56
N PHE A 191 -12.13 3.08 13.79
CA PHE A 191 -11.76 1.81 14.40
C PHE A 191 -11.25 1.99 15.84
N ARG A 192 -11.43 0.94 16.63
CA ARG A 192 -10.91 0.87 18.00
C ARG A 192 -9.43 0.50 18.00
N GLY A 193 -8.58 1.46 17.79
CA GLY A 193 -7.13 1.27 17.83
C GLY A 193 -6.42 1.53 16.51
N PRO A 194 -5.10 1.74 16.56
CA PRO A 194 -4.30 2.13 15.42
C PRO A 194 -4.41 1.16 14.25
N ILE A 195 -4.81 1.66 13.09
CA ILE A 195 -4.81 0.90 11.84
C ILE A 195 -3.36 0.68 11.43
N THR A 196 -2.97 -0.56 11.22
CA THR A 196 -1.60 -0.92 10.88
C THR A 196 -1.45 -1.37 9.45
N LYS A 197 -2.49 -1.99 8.90
CA LYS A 197 -2.52 -2.53 7.54
C LYS A 197 -3.94 -2.53 7.01
N ILE A 198 -4.02 -2.36 5.69
CA ILE A 198 -5.22 -2.61 4.92
C ILE A 198 -4.86 -3.40 3.66
N ALA A 199 -5.79 -4.19 3.15
CA ALA A 199 -5.73 -4.82 1.85
C ALA A 199 -7.10 -4.73 1.17
N ILE A 200 -7.11 -4.61 -0.15
CA ILE A 200 -8.30 -4.44 -0.98
C ILE A 200 -8.25 -5.39 -2.17
N SER A 201 -9.39 -5.99 -2.53
CA SER A 201 -9.54 -6.82 -3.73
C SER A 201 -9.46 -6.02 -5.03
N GLY A 202 -9.28 -6.69 -6.15
CA GLY A 202 -9.16 -6.03 -7.46
C GLY A 202 -10.38 -5.21 -7.86
N ASP A 203 -11.58 -5.65 -7.50
CA ASP A 203 -12.83 -4.92 -7.74
C ASP A 203 -13.16 -3.88 -6.66
N GLY A 204 -12.43 -3.87 -5.56
CA GLY A 204 -12.64 -3.00 -4.40
C GLY A 204 -13.72 -3.48 -3.44
N LYS A 205 -14.43 -4.58 -3.75
CA LYS A 205 -15.55 -5.05 -2.94
C LYS A 205 -15.14 -5.58 -1.58
N TYR A 206 -14.05 -6.33 -1.56
CA TYR A 206 -13.57 -6.99 -0.35
C TYR A 206 -12.38 -6.25 0.23
N MET A 207 -12.44 -5.98 1.52
CA MET A 207 -11.39 -5.27 2.24
C MET A 207 -11.07 -5.98 3.56
N LEU A 208 -9.79 -5.97 3.93
CA LEU A 208 -9.30 -6.38 5.23
C LEU A 208 -8.61 -5.21 5.91
N CYS A 209 -8.87 -5.02 7.19
CA CYS A 209 -8.20 -4.02 8.01
C CYS A 209 -7.65 -4.69 9.28
N CYS A 210 -6.39 -4.43 9.61
CA CYS A 210 -5.82 -4.77 10.91
C CYS A 210 -5.61 -3.55 11.75
N CYS A 211 -6.12 -3.62 12.97
CA CYS A 211 -5.94 -2.60 14.00
C CYS A 211 -5.21 -3.18 15.20
N ASN A 212 -4.28 -2.43 15.77
CA ASN A 212 -3.69 -2.80 17.04
C ASN A 212 -4.75 -2.67 18.14
N ARG A 213 -4.82 -3.61 19.08
CA ARG A 213 -5.78 -3.59 20.19
C ARG A 213 -5.55 -2.41 21.13
N GLU A 214 -4.29 -2.13 21.41
CA GLU A 214 -3.83 -1.05 22.29
C GLU A 214 -2.48 -0.57 21.78
N SER A 215 -2.16 0.68 21.92
CA SER A 215 -0.92 1.28 21.42
C SER A 215 0.36 0.62 21.91
N SER A 216 0.30 -0.08 23.05
CA SER A 216 1.43 -0.79 23.67
C SER A 216 1.38 -2.32 23.48
N SER A 217 0.28 -2.88 22.98
CA SER A 217 0.12 -4.33 22.85
C SER A 217 0.57 -4.81 21.46
N LYS A 218 1.12 -6.03 21.42
CA LYS A 218 1.39 -6.73 20.15
C LYS A 218 0.16 -7.51 19.66
N LEU A 219 -1.02 -7.14 20.14
CA LEU A 219 -2.28 -7.82 19.87
C LEU A 219 -3.08 -7.03 18.87
N TYR A 220 -3.61 -7.70 17.85
CA TYR A 220 -4.32 -7.08 16.74
C TYR A 220 -5.74 -7.63 16.61
N TYR A 221 -6.63 -6.80 16.11
CA TYR A 221 -7.93 -7.19 15.60
C TYR A 221 -7.90 -7.15 14.08
N ALA A 222 -8.58 -8.09 13.45
CA ALA A 222 -8.84 -8.05 12.03
C ALA A 222 -10.34 -7.80 11.79
N TYR A 223 -10.60 -6.96 10.82
CA TYR A 223 -11.92 -6.60 10.33
C TYR A 223 -12.01 -6.87 8.84
N TYR A 224 -13.18 -7.30 8.43
CA TYR A 224 -13.52 -7.63 7.06
C TYR A 224 -14.72 -6.81 6.62
N SER A 225 -14.68 -6.33 5.38
CA SER A 225 -15.81 -5.78 4.65
C SER A 225 -16.00 -6.56 3.36
N GLY A 226 -17.25 -6.89 3.01
CA GLY A 226 -17.64 -7.54 1.77
C GLY A 226 -18.53 -6.65 0.88
N ASP A 227 -18.61 -5.35 1.17
CA ASP A 227 -19.55 -4.41 0.57
C ASP A 227 -18.95 -3.04 0.28
N TYR A 228 -17.69 -3.04 -0.18
CA TYR A 228 -16.96 -1.82 -0.54
C TYR A 228 -16.65 -0.91 0.66
N GLY A 229 -16.49 -1.50 1.85
CA GLY A 229 -16.17 -0.77 3.07
C GLY A 229 -17.37 -0.10 3.76
N LYS A 230 -18.62 -0.40 3.33
CA LYS A 230 -19.83 0.16 3.95
C LYS A 230 -20.12 -0.42 5.32
N THR A 231 -19.85 -1.72 5.49
CA THR A 231 -19.98 -2.41 6.77
C THR A 231 -18.74 -3.22 7.08
N TRP A 232 -18.43 -3.36 8.37
CA TRP A 232 -17.23 -4.05 8.84
C TRP A 232 -17.59 -5.08 9.90
N THR A 233 -17.11 -6.29 9.70
CA THR A 233 -17.25 -7.38 10.66
C THR A 233 -15.89 -7.71 11.27
N LYS A 234 -15.82 -7.76 12.59
CA LYS A 234 -14.65 -8.25 13.30
C LYS A 234 -14.55 -9.76 13.12
N ILE A 235 -13.44 -10.25 12.59
CA ILE A 235 -13.26 -11.67 12.24
C ILE A 235 -12.39 -12.45 13.22
N THR A 236 -11.73 -11.79 14.16
CA THR A 236 -10.92 -12.46 15.17
C THR A 236 -11.14 -11.86 16.55
N ASP A 237 -11.32 -12.72 17.54
CA ASP A 237 -11.30 -12.35 18.97
C ASP A 237 -10.00 -12.73 19.65
N SER A 238 -9.18 -13.56 19.01
CA SER A 238 -7.89 -13.97 19.53
C SER A 238 -6.82 -12.93 19.24
N SER A 239 -5.92 -12.76 20.19
CA SER A 239 -4.74 -11.97 20.05
C SER A 239 -3.77 -12.62 19.06
N PHE A 240 -3.49 -11.97 17.96
CA PHE A 240 -2.48 -12.40 16.99
C PHE A 240 -1.58 -11.22 16.61
N SER A 241 -0.39 -11.54 16.14
CA SER A 241 0.55 -10.55 15.64
C SER A 241 0.32 -10.38 14.16
N ALA A 242 -0.36 -9.32 13.72
CA ALA A 242 -0.56 -9.06 12.29
C ALA A 242 0.60 -8.26 11.72
N ARG A 243 1.49 -8.93 11.01
CA ARG A 243 2.59 -8.27 10.31
C ARG A 243 2.26 -7.95 8.86
N THR A 244 1.41 -8.76 8.24
CA THR A 244 0.99 -8.55 6.86
C THR A 244 -0.43 -9.00 6.60
N LEU A 245 -1.08 -8.37 5.62
CA LEU A 245 -2.38 -8.73 5.08
C LEU A 245 -2.27 -8.88 3.57
N ALA A 246 -3.07 -9.78 3.02
CA ALA A 246 -3.28 -9.85 1.58
C ALA A 246 -4.70 -10.34 1.27
N ILE A 247 -5.25 -9.87 0.15
CA ILE A 247 -6.49 -10.36 -0.46
C ILE A 247 -6.18 -10.71 -1.91
N SER A 248 -6.71 -11.84 -2.40
CA SER A 248 -6.63 -12.16 -3.82
C SER A 248 -7.43 -11.17 -4.66
N TYR A 249 -7.10 -11.06 -5.95
CA TYR A 249 -7.78 -10.16 -6.87
C TYR A 249 -9.30 -10.32 -6.87
N ASP A 250 -9.79 -11.56 -6.83
CA ASP A 250 -11.22 -11.91 -6.82
C ASP A 250 -11.85 -11.95 -5.42
N GLY A 251 -11.09 -11.61 -4.38
CA GLY A 251 -11.53 -11.58 -3.00
C GLY A 251 -11.74 -12.95 -2.35
N LYS A 252 -11.47 -14.07 -3.05
CA LYS A 252 -11.77 -15.42 -2.52
C LYS A 252 -10.78 -15.88 -1.46
N TYR A 253 -9.54 -15.41 -1.51
CA TYR A 253 -8.49 -15.79 -0.60
C TYR A 253 -8.00 -14.59 0.18
N MET A 254 -7.88 -14.77 1.47
CA MET A 254 -7.40 -13.75 2.40
C MET A 254 -6.33 -14.36 3.29
N VAL A 255 -5.25 -13.64 3.50
CA VAL A 255 -4.13 -14.06 4.36
C VAL A 255 -3.86 -12.99 5.39
N ILE A 256 -3.76 -13.40 6.64
CA ILE A 256 -3.32 -12.58 7.76
C ILE A 256 -2.14 -13.30 8.40
N GLU A 257 -0.95 -12.70 8.40
CA GLU A 257 0.23 -13.29 9.04
C GLU A 257 0.16 -13.09 10.56
N GLY A 258 0.43 -14.17 11.29
CA GLY A 258 0.47 -14.13 12.78
C GLY A 258 -0.32 -15.24 13.46
N GLY A 259 -1.03 -15.98 12.70
CA GLY A 259 -1.77 -17.20 12.93
C GLY A 259 -2.44 -17.47 11.61
N VAL A 260 -1.97 -18.47 10.86
CA VAL A 260 -2.43 -18.76 9.51
C VAL A 260 -3.96 -18.94 9.50
N LEU A 261 -4.67 -17.87 9.18
CA LEU A 261 -6.06 -17.93 8.83
C LEU A 261 -6.16 -17.77 7.31
N LEU A 262 -6.07 -18.89 6.61
CA LEU A 262 -6.49 -18.99 5.22
C LEU A 262 -8.02 -19.03 5.21
N PHE A 263 -8.66 -17.89 5.03
CA PHE A 263 -10.08 -17.85 4.75
C PHE A 263 -10.28 -18.07 3.26
N ARG A 264 -10.83 -19.23 2.92
CA ARG A 264 -11.56 -19.35 1.68
C ARG A 264 -12.89 -18.65 1.94
N CYS A 265 -13.14 -17.53 1.29
CA CYS A 265 -14.44 -16.83 1.41
C CYS A 265 -15.51 -17.65 0.67
N THR A 266 -15.90 -18.78 1.25
CA THR A 266 -17.13 -19.47 0.89
C THR A 266 -18.21 -18.82 1.74
N TYR A 267 -18.98 -17.89 1.14
CA TYR A 267 -20.25 -17.37 1.59
C TYR A 267 -20.53 -17.60 3.10
N ILE A 268 -20.19 -16.61 3.92
CA ILE A 268 -20.90 -16.47 5.20
C ILE A 268 -22.29 -15.95 4.80
N ARG A 269 -23.28 -16.84 4.80
CA ARG A 269 -24.70 -16.52 4.70
C ARG A 269 -25.17 -15.85 5.99
#